data_e39e3bb0bf96e8a0f1819788033aee48
#
_entry.id   e39e3bb0bf96e8a0f1819788033aee48
#
_cell.length_a   1.000
_cell.length_b   1.000
_cell.length_c   1.000
_cell.angle_alpha   90.00
_cell.angle_beta   90.00
_cell.angle_gamma   90.00
#
_symmetry.space_group_name_H-M   'P 1'
#
loop_
_entity.id
_entity.type
_entity.pdbx_description
1 polymer ?
#
loop_
_entity_poly.entity_id
_entity_poly.type
_entity_poly.pdbx_seq_one_letter_code
_entity_poly.pdbx_strand_id
1 'polypeptide(L)'
;MSGFKDVVGHSEIIQYIQNAVTEDKVSHAYILNGEKGSGKKMLAGLFAQTLQCEKGGAEPCYECHSCKQAVSGNHPDIIWVTHEKPNSISVDDIRVQINGDIQVKPYNGKYKIYIVPDADMMTVQAQNALLKTIEEPPAYAVILLLTENANSLLPTICSRCVMLKLRNIKDQLVKRYLMEQLQVPDYKADVCTAFAPGNIGKAAMLAGSEHFNEIKDEAVRLLKNIDTMELGDLVEAVKRISAYKIEITDYLDILMIWYRDVLIYKATMNIDRLIFSEEIDSIRERAKKSSYEGIETILEALEKAKARLRANVNFDLVMELLLLTIKEN
;
A
#
# COMPACT_ATOMS: atom_id res chain seq x y z
N MET A 1 -16.88 -13.52 -2.43
CA MET A 1 -15.66 -14.35 -2.32
C MET A 1 -14.77 -13.97 -3.47
N SER A 2 -13.55 -13.56 -3.19
CA SER A 2 -12.65 -13.03 -4.24
C SER A 2 -11.86 -14.18 -4.87
N GLY A 3 -11.93 -14.29 -6.21
CA GLY A 3 -11.11 -15.20 -7.02
C GLY A 3 -9.94 -14.47 -7.66
N PHE A 4 -9.12 -15.17 -8.42
CA PHE A 4 -8.08 -14.52 -9.23
C PHE A 4 -8.64 -13.49 -10.22
N LYS A 5 -9.90 -13.64 -10.63
CA LYS A 5 -10.63 -12.69 -11.51
C LYS A 5 -10.87 -11.33 -10.85
N ASP A 6 -10.93 -11.32 -9.51
CA ASP A 6 -11.18 -10.11 -8.73
C ASP A 6 -9.88 -9.37 -8.37
N VAL A 7 -8.73 -10.00 -8.65
CA VAL A 7 -7.43 -9.38 -8.49
C VAL A 7 -7.17 -8.44 -9.66
N VAL A 8 -7.16 -7.17 -9.38
CA VAL A 8 -6.89 -6.15 -10.40
C VAL A 8 -5.40 -6.04 -10.64
N GLY A 9 -5.00 -6.21 -11.90
CA GLY A 9 -3.58 -6.23 -12.28
C GLY A 9 -2.90 -7.58 -11.99
N HIS A 10 -1.57 -7.58 -12.00
CA HIS A 10 -0.72 -8.75 -11.68
C HIS A 10 -0.99 -10.01 -12.53
N SER A 11 -1.50 -9.85 -13.74
CA SER A 11 -1.87 -10.97 -14.65
C SER A 11 -0.74 -11.97 -14.85
N GLU A 12 0.50 -11.51 -14.98
CA GLU A 12 1.68 -12.37 -15.14
C GLU A 12 1.91 -13.28 -13.91
N ILE A 13 1.73 -12.72 -12.71
CA ILE A 13 1.87 -13.48 -11.45
C ILE A 13 0.74 -14.48 -11.31
N ILE A 14 -0.49 -14.06 -11.61
CA ILE A 14 -1.67 -14.93 -11.58
C ILE A 14 -1.48 -16.11 -12.54
N GLN A 15 -1.09 -15.83 -13.79
CA GLN A 15 -0.84 -16.86 -14.78
C GLN A 15 0.28 -17.80 -14.36
N TYR A 16 1.37 -17.27 -13.79
CA TYR A 16 2.45 -18.09 -13.25
C TYR A 16 1.95 -19.05 -12.15
N ILE A 17 1.17 -18.54 -11.18
CA ILE A 17 0.60 -19.34 -10.10
C ILE A 17 -0.32 -20.43 -10.67
N GLN A 18 -1.23 -20.06 -11.56
CA GLN A 18 -2.16 -20.98 -12.20
C GLN A 18 -1.45 -22.09 -12.98
N ASN A 19 -0.41 -21.74 -13.77
CA ASN A 19 0.39 -22.71 -14.49
C ASN A 19 1.15 -23.64 -13.53
N ALA A 20 1.76 -23.08 -12.48
CA ALA A 20 2.49 -23.89 -11.49
C ALA A 20 1.58 -24.95 -10.82
N VAL A 21 0.33 -24.57 -10.54
CA VAL A 21 -0.65 -25.49 -9.94
C VAL A 21 -1.12 -26.55 -10.95
N THR A 22 -1.46 -26.14 -12.18
CA THR A 22 -2.02 -27.06 -13.19
C THR A 22 -0.97 -28.05 -13.73
N GLU A 23 0.30 -27.62 -13.80
CA GLU A 23 1.40 -28.46 -14.26
C GLU A 23 2.05 -29.27 -13.13
N ASP A 24 1.56 -29.14 -11.89
CA ASP A 24 2.14 -29.75 -10.68
C ASP A 24 3.62 -29.38 -10.46
N LYS A 25 4.00 -28.13 -10.82
CA LYS A 25 5.34 -27.58 -10.70
C LYS A 25 5.45 -26.52 -9.62
N VAL A 26 4.81 -26.78 -8.49
CA VAL A 26 4.82 -25.86 -7.34
C VAL A 26 6.18 -25.90 -6.67
N SER A 27 6.82 -24.72 -6.52
CA SER A 27 8.07 -24.61 -5.76
C SER A 27 7.79 -24.65 -4.26
N HIS A 28 8.80 -25.08 -3.50
CA HIS A 28 8.73 -25.14 -2.04
C HIS A 28 8.77 -23.77 -1.35
N ALA A 29 9.25 -22.70 -2.01
CA ALA A 29 9.35 -21.38 -1.41
C ALA A 29 9.16 -20.26 -2.43
N TYR A 30 8.41 -19.24 -2.04
CA TYR A 30 8.14 -18.04 -2.84
C TYR A 30 8.33 -16.79 -1.99
N ILE A 31 8.77 -15.71 -2.64
CA ILE A 31 8.80 -14.36 -2.10
C ILE A 31 7.83 -13.50 -2.89
N LEU A 32 6.78 -13.01 -2.26
CA LEU A 32 5.88 -11.99 -2.81
C LEU A 32 6.39 -10.62 -2.35
N ASN A 33 7.03 -9.89 -3.27
CA ASN A 33 7.63 -8.60 -3.00
C ASN A 33 6.79 -7.47 -3.61
N GLY A 34 6.43 -6.47 -2.82
CA GLY A 34 5.67 -5.30 -3.28
C GLY A 34 5.29 -4.40 -2.11
N GLU A 35 4.88 -3.17 -2.40
CA GLU A 35 4.48 -2.18 -1.39
C GLU A 35 3.32 -2.67 -0.50
N LYS A 36 3.16 -2.06 0.66
CA LYS A 36 1.97 -2.26 1.50
C LYS A 36 0.71 -1.89 0.71
N GLY A 37 -0.29 -2.76 0.74
CA GLY A 37 -1.52 -2.55 -0.04
C GLY A 37 -1.46 -3.07 -1.49
N SER A 38 -0.32 -3.59 -1.99
CA SER A 38 -0.21 -4.12 -3.37
C SER A 38 -0.96 -5.44 -3.62
N GLY A 39 -1.60 -6.03 -2.61
CA GLY A 39 -2.36 -7.28 -2.76
C GLY A 39 -1.59 -8.56 -2.39
N LYS A 40 -0.39 -8.47 -1.80
CA LYS A 40 0.42 -9.63 -1.38
C LYS A 40 -0.36 -10.67 -0.58
N LYS A 41 -1.04 -10.23 0.50
CA LYS A 41 -1.82 -11.12 1.38
C LYS A 41 -2.97 -11.80 0.64
N MET A 42 -3.66 -11.06 -0.25
CA MET A 42 -4.74 -11.59 -1.08
C MET A 42 -4.23 -12.66 -2.05
N LEU A 43 -3.15 -12.38 -2.79
CA LEU A 43 -2.57 -13.35 -3.72
C LEU A 43 -2.00 -14.59 -3.01
N ALA A 44 -1.34 -14.42 -1.87
CA ALA A 44 -0.85 -15.55 -1.08
C ALA A 44 -2.00 -16.43 -0.57
N GLY A 45 -3.08 -15.80 -0.08
CA GLY A 45 -4.27 -16.52 0.36
C GLY A 45 -4.96 -17.28 -0.78
N LEU A 46 -5.12 -16.65 -1.95
CA LEU A 46 -5.68 -17.30 -3.14
C LEU A 46 -4.81 -18.45 -3.63
N PHE A 47 -3.49 -18.27 -3.63
CA PHE A 47 -2.55 -19.33 -4.01
C PHE A 47 -2.66 -20.53 -3.05
N ALA A 48 -2.61 -20.27 -1.75
CA ALA A 48 -2.76 -21.31 -0.73
C ALA A 48 -4.12 -22.05 -0.86
N GLN A 49 -5.20 -21.30 -1.06
CA GLN A 49 -6.53 -21.86 -1.25
C GLN A 49 -6.65 -22.71 -2.52
N THR A 50 -5.99 -22.29 -3.61
CA THR A 50 -5.95 -23.07 -4.87
C THR A 50 -5.21 -24.38 -4.68
N LEU A 51 -4.08 -24.36 -3.98
CA LEU A 51 -3.27 -25.56 -3.67
C LEU A 51 -4.03 -26.57 -2.81
N GLN A 52 -4.93 -26.10 -1.95
CA GLN A 52 -5.72 -26.94 -1.05
C GLN A 52 -7.11 -27.31 -1.61
N CYS A 53 -7.46 -26.84 -2.80
CA CYS A 53 -8.77 -27.12 -3.36
C CYS A 53 -8.95 -28.60 -3.72
N GLU A 54 -9.93 -29.27 -3.11
CA GLU A 54 -10.21 -30.69 -3.35
C GLU A 54 -10.62 -31.02 -4.79
N LYS A 55 -11.24 -30.05 -5.50
CA LYS A 55 -11.62 -30.23 -6.91
C LYS A 55 -10.44 -30.08 -7.86
N GLY A 56 -9.29 -29.55 -7.38
CA GLY A 56 -8.15 -29.22 -8.22
C GLY A 56 -8.44 -28.09 -9.22
N GLY A 57 -7.44 -27.75 -10.04
CA GLY A 57 -7.54 -26.75 -11.10
C GLY A 57 -6.81 -25.45 -10.80
N ALA A 58 -6.93 -24.50 -11.73
CA ALA A 58 -6.21 -23.22 -11.69
C ALA A 58 -6.81 -22.18 -10.73
N GLU A 59 -8.00 -22.46 -10.18
CA GLU A 59 -8.70 -21.54 -9.25
C GLU A 59 -9.38 -22.34 -8.13
N PRO A 60 -9.56 -21.75 -6.94
CA PRO A 60 -10.32 -22.38 -5.86
C PRO A 60 -11.80 -22.49 -6.23
N CYS A 61 -12.43 -23.61 -5.88
CA CYS A 61 -13.84 -23.83 -6.24
C CYS A 61 -14.84 -23.14 -5.30
N TYR A 62 -14.42 -22.67 -4.12
CA TYR A 62 -15.23 -22.05 -3.06
C TYR A 62 -16.36 -22.90 -2.47
N GLU A 63 -16.54 -24.13 -2.93
CA GLU A 63 -17.64 -25.01 -2.55
C GLU A 63 -17.20 -26.18 -1.69
N CYS A 64 -15.98 -26.72 -1.90
CA CYS A 64 -15.44 -27.84 -1.14
C CYS A 64 -15.15 -27.47 0.32
N HIS A 65 -14.98 -28.47 1.17
CA HIS A 65 -14.74 -28.27 2.60
C HIS A 65 -13.45 -27.49 2.84
N SER A 66 -12.37 -27.85 2.17
CA SER A 66 -11.07 -27.17 2.26
C SER A 66 -11.16 -25.68 1.86
N CYS A 67 -11.82 -25.35 0.74
CA CYS A 67 -11.99 -23.95 0.33
C CYS A 67 -12.79 -23.15 1.37
N LYS A 68 -13.83 -23.72 1.96
CA LYS A 68 -14.62 -23.05 3.01
C LYS A 68 -13.81 -22.82 4.28
N GLN A 69 -12.98 -23.77 4.68
CA GLN A 69 -12.06 -23.60 5.82
C GLN A 69 -10.99 -22.53 5.51
N ALA A 70 -10.43 -22.51 4.31
CA ALA A 70 -9.46 -21.51 3.92
C ALA A 70 -10.05 -20.07 3.92
N VAL A 71 -11.28 -19.89 3.42
CA VAL A 71 -12.00 -18.60 3.47
C VAL A 71 -12.28 -18.15 4.90
N SER A 72 -12.62 -19.07 5.81
CA SER A 72 -12.86 -18.74 7.23
C SER A 72 -11.57 -18.54 8.04
N GLY A 73 -10.39 -18.75 7.44
CA GLY A 73 -9.09 -18.65 8.14
C GLY A 73 -8.79 -19.83 9.07
N ASN A 74 -9.57 -20.93 9.02
CA ASN A 74 -9.47 -22.07 9.92
C ASN A 74 -8.94 -23.35 9.24
N HIS A 75 -8.26 -23.21 8.10
CA HIS A 75 -7.70 -24.37 7.42
C HIS A 75 -6.45 -24.89 8.17
N PRO A 76 -6.42 -26.17 8.60
CA PRO A 76 -5.33 -26.69 9.44
C PRO A 76 -3.97 -26.71 8.75
N ASP A 77 -3.94 -26.81 7.42
CA ASP A 77 -2.72 -26.87 6.61
C ASP A 77 -2.37 -25.53 5.92
N ILE A 78 -3.06 -24.44 6.26
CA ILE A 78 -2.69 -23.06 5.84
C ILE A 78 -2.40 -22.25 7.10
N ILE A 79 -1.12 -22.10 7.40
CA ILE A 79 -0.63 -21.47 8.61
C ILE A 79 -0.18 -20.04 8.29
N TRP A 80 -0.88 -19.05 8.85
CA TRP A 80 -0.44 -17.66 8.84
C TRP A 80 0.45 -17.44 10.06
N VAL A 81 1.74 -17.23 9.81
CA VAL A 81 2.71 -16.96 10.87
C VAL A 81 2.39 -15.62 11.52
N THR A 82 2.25 -15.64 12.84
CA THR A 82 2.00 -14.47 13.68
C THR A 82 3.23 -14.14 14.50
N HIS A 83 3.34 -12.91 14.98
CA HIS A 83 4.42 -12.47 15.87
C HIS A 83 3.86 -11.58 16.98
N GLU A 84 4.44 -11.71 18.18
CA GLU A 84 4.00 -10.93 19.35
C GLU A 84 4.47 -9.48 19.28
N LYS A 85 5.68 -9.25 18.74
CA LYS A 85 6.27 -7.91 18.67
C LYS A 85 5.83 -7.20 17.40
N PRO A 86 5.26 -6.00 17.46
CA PRO A 86 4.69 -5.31 16.30
C PRO A 86 5.66 -5.12 15.12
N ASN A 87 6.96 -4.97 15.40
CA ASN A 87 7.97 -4.59 14.41
C ASN A 87 9.11 -5.62 14.27
N SER A 88 8.91 -6.87 14.71
CA SER A 88 9.97 -7.87 14.65
C SER A 88 9.42 -9.29 14.70
N ILE A 89 9.85 -10.13 13.77
CA ILE A 89 9.62 -11.57 13.79
C ILE A 89 10.86 -12.21 14.41
N SER A 90 10.69 -12.84 15.56
CA SER A 90 11.76 -13.45 16.33
C SER A 90 12.13 -14.84 15.78
N VAL A 91 13.27 -15.36 16.24
CA VAL A 91 13.69 -16.73 15.94
C VAL A 91 12.71 -17.75 16.49
N ASP A 92 12.09 -17.47 17.64
CA ASP A 92 11.15 -18.40 18.30
C ASP A 92 9.82 -18.44 17.54
N ASP A 93 9.36 -17.33 16.96
CA ASP A 93 8.18 -17.32 16.09
C ASP A 93 8.35 -18.30 14.90
N ILE A 94 9.53 -18.30 14.28
CA ILE A 94 9.85 -19.21 13.17
C ILE A 94 10.03 -20.65 13.65
N ARG A 95 10.74 -20.86 14.76
CA ARG A 95 11.00 -22.20 15.29
C ARG A 95 9.72 -22.91 15.72
N VAL A 96 8.83 -22.22 16.41
CA VAL A 96 7.59 -22.81 16.91
C VAL A 96 6.60 -23.04 15.78
N GLN A 97 6.33 -22.02 14.97
CA GLN A 97 5.24 -22.07 14.00
C GLN A 97 5.63 -22.75 12.68
N ILE A 98 6.92 -22.78 12.31
CA ILE A 98 7.37 -23.41 11.06
C ILE A 98 8.20 -24.65 11.36
N ASN A 99 9.38 -24.50 11.97
CA ASN A 99 10.35 -25.60 12.08
C ASN A 99 9.84 -26.76 12.94
N GLY A 100 9.09 -26.46 14.00
CA GLY A 100 8.49 -27.48 14.90
C GLY A 100 7.32 -28.23 14.26
N ASP A 101 6.58 -27.55 13.38
CA ASP A 101 5.36 -28.08 12.78
C ASP A 101 5.56 -28.69 11.39
N ILE A 102 6.60 -28.29 10.66
CA ILE A 102 6.78 -28.66 9.25
C ILE A 102 7.05 -30.16 9.03
N GLN A 103 7.53 -30.87 10.07
CA GLN A 103 7.76 -32.32 10.02
C GLN A 103 6.45 -33.12 10.11
N VAL A 104 5.37 -32.47 10.56
CA VAL A 104 4.04 -33.08 10.61
C VAL A 104 3.41 -32.99 9.22
N LYS A 105 3.02 -34.15 8.66
CA LYS A 105 2.34 -34.19 7.36
C LYS A 105 1.04 -33.37 7.35
N PRO A 106 0.62 -32.90 6.17
CA PRO A 106 -0.67 -32.23 6.01
C PRO A 106 -1.82 -33.09 6.57
N TYR A 107 -2.79 -32.43 7.20
CA TYR A 107 -3.94 -33.10 7.78
C TYR A 107 -4.94 -33.50 6.70
N ASN A 108 -5.21 -32.65 5.75
CA ASN A 108 -6.34 -32.83 4.82
C ASN A 108 -6.01 -32.52 3.35
N GLY A 109 -4.77 -32.24 2.97
CA GLY A 109 -4.42 -31.84 1.61
C GLY A 109 -3.08 -32.39 1.13
N LYS A 110 -2.69 -31.99 -0.10
CA LYS A 110 -1.41 -32.35 -0.68
C LYS A 110 -0.27 -31.53 -0.07
N TYR A 111 -0.54 -30.30 0.33
CA TYR A 111 0.46 -29.33 0.76
C TYR A 111 0.20 -28.84 2.18
N LYS A 112 1.27 -28.46 2.86
CA LYS A 112 1.25 -27.71 4.12
C LYS A 112 1.88 -26.35 3.86
N ILE A 113 1.13 -25.28 4.02
CA ILE A 113 1.46 -23.96 3.50
C ILE A 113 1.68 -23.00 4.66
N TYR A 114 2.84 -22.37 4.69
CA TYR A 114 3.21 -21.35 5.66
C TYR A 114 3.27 -20.01 4.98
N ILE A 115 2.45 -19.08 5.44
CA ILE A 115 2.45 -17.70 4.95
C ILE A 115 3.06 -16.83 6.03
N VAL A 116 4.18 -16.18 5.72
CA VAL A 116 4.89 -15.27 6.63
C VAL A 116 4.64 -13.84 6.16
N PRO A 117 3.66 -13.14 6.75
CA PRO A 117 3.47 -11.71 6.48
C PRO A 117 4.66 -10.90 6.99
N ASP A 118 4.90 -9.76 6.36
CA ASP A 118 5.91 -8.78 6.79
C ASP A 118 7.29 -9.42 7.05
N ALA A 119 7.72 -10.31 6.12
CA ALA A 119 8.94 -11.12 6.23
C ALA A 119 10.23 -10.26 6.31
N ASP A 120 10.18 -9.01 5.89
CA ASP A 120 11.24 -8.02 6.08
C ASP A 120 11.48 -7.66 7.55
N MET A 121 10.53 -7.96 8.44
CA MET A 121 10.67 -7.77 9.89
C MET A 121 11.37 -8.94 10.59
N MET A 122 11.72 -10.02 9.87
CA MET A 122 12.48 -11.15 10.44
C MET A 122 13.87 -10.70 10.89
N THR A 123 14.23 -11.00 12.13
CA THR A 123 15.61 -10.86 12.59
C THR A 123 16.55 -11.76 11.79
N VAL A 124 17.84 -11.44 11.75
CA VAL A 124 18.85 -12.27 11.07
C VAL A 124 18.84 -13.72 11.62
N GLN A 125 18.61 -13.86 12.91
CA GLN A 125 18.51 -15.17 13.57
C GLN A 125 17.26 -15.94 13.10
N ALA A 126 16.12 -15.26 12.93
CA ALA A 126 14.89 -15.85 12.41
C ALA A 126 15.07 -16.32 10.95
N GLN A 127 15.69 -15.48 10.13
CA GLN A 127 16.02 -15.82 8.74
C GLN A 127 16.95 -17.02 8.65
N ASN A 128 18.01 -17.09 9.48
CA ASN A 128 18.92 -18.23 9.54
C ASN A 128 18.22 -19.52 10.01
N ALA A 129 17.29 -19.41 10.96
CA ALA A 129 16.50 -20.58 11.39
C ALA A 129 15.58 -21.12 10.28
N LEU A 130 15.10 -20.25 9.39
CA LEU A 130 14.26 -20.62 8.25
C LEU A 130 15.06 -21.24 7.10
N LEU A 131 16.34 -20.85 6.93
CA LEU A 131 17.21 -21.32 5.82
C LEU A 131 17.27 -22.85 5.75
N LYS A 132 17.46 -23.52 6.89
CA LYS A 132 17.55 -24.98 6.92
C LYS A 132 16.29 -25.65 6.37
N THR A 133 15.13 -25.07 6.65
CA THR A 133 13.85 -25.57 6.16
C THR A 133 13.66 -25.28 4.65
N ILE A 134 14.17 -24.15 4.16
CA ILE A 134 14.10 -23.81 2.72
C ILE A 134 15.10 -24.66 1.91
N GLU A 135 16.23 -25.07 2.49
CA GLU A 135 17.24 -25.89 1.82
C GLU A 135 16.83 -27.36 1.69
N GLU A 136 16.21 -27.91 2.71
CA GLU A 136 15.76 -29.31 2.76
C GLU A 136 14.27 -29.39 3.14
N PRO A 137 13.38 -28.86 2.29
CA PRO A 137 11.94 -28.84 2.60
C PRO A 137 11.34 -30.24 2.43
N PRO A 138 10.39 -30.64 3.29
CA PRO A 138 9.52 -31.79 2.99
C PRO A 138 8.78 -31.57 1.67
N ALA A 139 8.57 -32.61 0.88
CA ALA A 139 7.95 -32.52 -0.44
C ALA A 139 6.55 -31.88 -0.46
N TYR A 140 5.87 -31.85 0.67
CA TYR A 140 4.55 -31.25 0.84
C TYR A 140 4.58 -29.82 1.37
N ALA A 141 5.75 -29.27 1.71
CA ALA A 141 5.84 -27.95 2.33
C ALA A 141 5.93 -26.84 1.28
N VAL A 142 5.15 -25.76 1.47
CA VAL A 142 5.20 -24.54 0.68
C VAL A 142 5.31 -23.34 1.62
N ILE A 143 6.31 -22.49 1.41
CA ILE A 143 6.57 -21.30 2.20
C ILE A 143 6.35 -20.06 1.35
N LEU A 144 5.49 -19.14 1.78
CA LEU A 144 5.19 -17.87 1.13
C LEU A 144 5.67 -16.72 2.00
N LEU A 145 6.76 -16.06 1.62
CA LEU A 145 7.31 -14.90 2.31
C LEU A 145 6.73 -13.62 1.68
N LEU A 146 6.00 -12.82 2.45
CA LEU A 146 5.44 -11.55 1.98
C LEU A 146 6.30 -10.40 2.50
N THR A 147 6.88 -9.60 1.61
CA THR A 147 7.80 -8.52 1.99
C THR A 147 7.53 -7.24 1.21
N GLU A 148 7.84 -6.10 1.80
CA GLU A 148 7.88 -4.80 1.10
C GLU A 148 9.25 -4.56 0.47
N ASN A 149 10.30 -5.13 1.06
CA ASN A 149 11.66 -4.95 0.61
C ASN A 149 12.42 -6.30 0.63
N ALA A 150 12.56 -6.92 -0.52
CA ALA A 150 13.29 -8.18 -0.64
C ALA A 150 14.79 -8.05 -0.28
N ASN A 151 15.37 -6.84 -0.32
CA ASN A 151 16.78 -6.62 0.05
C ASN A 151 17.02 -6.73 1.57
N SER A 152 15.98 -6.72 2.39
CA SER A 152 16.08 -6.99 3.84
C SER A 152 16.23 -8.47 4.15
N LEU A 153 15.92 -9.34 3.18
CA LEU A 153 16.10 -10.78 3.29
C LEU A 153 17.54 -11.17 2.92
N LEU A 154 18.04 -12.20 3.59
CA LEU A 154 19.38 -12.74 3.29
C LEU A 154 19.46 -13.19 1.82
N PRO A 155 20.57 -12.92 1.13
CA PRO A 155 20.78 -13.38 -0.24
C PRO A 155 20.62 -14.91 -0.41
N THR A 156 20.94 -15.65 0.64
CA THR A 156 20.78 -17.10 0.72
C THR A 156 19.32 -17.56 0.69
N ILE A 157 18.39 -16.79 1.26
CA ILE A 157 16.96 -17.01 1.15
C ILE A 157 16.49 -16.66 -0.26
N CYS A 158 16.86 -15.46 -0.74
CA CYS A 158 16.45 -14.98 -2.05
C CYS A 158 16.87 -15.91 -3.20
N SER A 159 18.04 -16.54 -3.09
CA SER A 159 18.53 -17.46 -4.13
C SER A 159 17.80 -18.80 -4.20
N ARG A 160 17.02 -19.16 -3.17
CA ARG A 160 16.28 -20.43 -3.06
C ARG A 160 14.79 -20.30 -3.21
N CYS A 161 14.30 -19.06 -3.32
CA CYS A 161 12.88 -18.77 -3.45
C CYS A 161 12.54 -18.24 -4.84
N VAL A 162 11.36 -18.57 -5.33
CA VAL A 162 10.80 -17.96 -6.54
C VAL A 162 10.33 -16.54 -6.19
N MET A 163 10.88 -15.53 -6.88
CA MET A 163 10.54 -14.13 -6.64
C MET A 163 9.35 -13.69 -7.50
N LEU A 164 8.24 -13.32 -6.85
CA LEU A 164 7.05 -12.75 -7.46
C LEU A 164 6.97 -11.27 -7.11
N LYS A 165 7.26 -10.39 -8.08
CA LYS A 165 7.28 -8.93 -7.86
C LYS A 165 5.95 -8.30 -8.23
N LEU A 166 5.20 -7.85 -7.22
CA LEU A 166 3.98 -7.07 -7.39
C LEU A 166 4.37 -5.62 -7.71
N ARG A 167 4.13 -5.21 -8.94
CA ARG A 167 4.41 -3.84 -9.41
C ARG A 167 3.16 -2.98 -9.29
N ASN A 168 3.37 -1.67 -9.26
CA ASN A 168 2.27 -0.72 -9.33
C ASN A 168 1.48 -0.95 -10.62
N ILE A 169 0.15 -0.93 -10.50
CA ILE A 169 -0.76 -1.08 -11.63
C ILE A 169 -1.08 0.29 -12.24
N LYS A 170 -1.80 0.32 -13.36
CA LYS A 170 -2.21 1.59 -13.98
C LYS A 170 -3.22 2.32 -13.10
N ASP A 171 -3.04 3.62 -12.89
CA ASP A 171 -3.93 4.46 -12.07
C ASP A 171 -5.39 4.38 -12.50
N GLN A 172 -5.65 4.28 -13.80
CA GLN A 172 -7.00 4.08 -14.33
C GLN A 172 -7.69 2.81 -13.79
N LEU A 173 -6.92 1.74 -13.52
CA LEU A 173 -7.46 0.51 -12.92
C LEU A 173 -7.74 0.71 -11.42
N VAL A 174 -6.90 1.48 -10.72
CA VAL A 174 -7.13 1.85 -9.31
C VAL A 174 -8.42 2.67 -9.21
N LYS A 175 -8.54 3.73 -10.01
CA LYS A 175 -9.73 4.59 -10.04
C LYS A 175 -10.99 3.77 -10.34
N ARG A 176 -10.96 2.94 -11.37
CA ARG A 176 -12.08 2.07 -11.73
C ARG A 176 -12.50 1.17 -10.58
N TYR A 177 -11.54 0.53 -9.91
CA TYR A 177 -11.81 -0.34 -8.76
C TYR A 177 -12.51 0.43 -7.63
N LEU A 178 -12.02 1.64 -7.29
CA LEU A 178 -12.65 2.47 -6.27
C LEU A 178 -14.11 2.82 -6.62
N MET A 179 -14.37 3.18 -7.88
CA MET A 179 -15.70 3.57 -8.33
C MET A 179 -16.66 2.38 -8.43
N GLU A 180 -16.24 1.28 -9.08
CA GLU A 180 -17.13 0.15 -9.40
C GLU A 180 -17.29 -0.81 -8.21
N GLN A 181 -16.25 -1.07 -7.44
CA GLN A 181 -16.28 -2.06 -6.36
C GLN A 181 -16.58 -1.42 -5.00
N LEU A 182 -16.06 -0.22 -4.74
CA LEU A 182 -16.23 0.46 -3.46
C LEU A 182 -17.25 1.62 -3.52
N GLN A 183 -17.83 1.87 -4.68
CA GLN A 183 -18.84 2.92 -4.89
C GLN A 183 -18.34 4.33 -4.46
N VAL A 184 -17.03 4.56 -4.59
CA VAL A 184 -16.41 5.85 -4.27
C VAL A 184 -16.77 6.86 -5.37
N PRO A 185 -17.23 8.07 -5.03
CA PRO A 185 -17.48 9.12 -6.03
C PRO A 185 -16.24 9.44 -6.87
N ASP A 186 -16.44 9.81 -8.13
CA ASP A 186 -15.37 10.02 -9.13
C ASP A 186 -14.26 10.96 -8.62
N TYR A 187 -14.65 12.15 -8.14
CA TYR A 187 -13.70 13.15 -7.61
C TYR A 187 -12.88 12.62 -6.44
N LYS A 188 -13.50 11.85 -5.53
CA LYS A 188 -12.80 11.25 -4.38
C LYS A 188 -11.87 10.13 -4.84
N ALA A 189 -12.27 9.37 -5.86
CA ALA A 189 -11.45 8.32 -6.47
C ALA A 189 -10.19 8.92 -7.12
N ASP A 190 -10.31 10.09 -7.77
CA ASP A 190 -9.14 10.80 -8.33
C ASP A 190 -8.13 11.19 -7.25
N VAL A 191 -8.60 11.80 -6.16
CA VAL A 191 -7.75 12.16 -5.03
C VAL A 191 -7.08 10.92 -4.45
N CYS A 192 -7.83 9.87 -4.09
CA CYS A 192 -7.26 8.66 -3.50
C CYS A 192 -6.26 7.95 -4.43
N THR A 193 -6.51 7.96 -5.74
CA THR A 193 -5.59 7.39 -6.74
C THR A 193 -4.30 8.20 -6.82
N ALA A 194 -4.38 9.52 -6.78
CA ALA A 194 -3.20 10.41 -6.79
C ALA A 194 -2.30 10.20 -5.56
N PHE A 195 -2.89 9.93 -4.40
CA PHE A 195 -2.15 9.62 -3.16
C PHE A 195 -1.63 8.19 -3.07
N ALA A 196 -2.14 7.31 -3.91
CA ALA A 196 -1.76 5.89 -3.94
C ALA A 196 -1.56 5.41 -5.38
N PRO A 197 -0.61 5.99 -6.14
CA PRO A 197 -0.43 5.69 -7.56
C PRO A 197 -0.13 4.20 -7.76
N GLY A 198 -1.01 3.53 -8.51
CA GLY A 198 -0.89 2.12 -8.81
C GLY A 198 -1.11 1.15 -7.64
N ASN A 199 -1.61 1.62 -6.49
CA ASN A 199 -1.76 0.83 -5.27
C ASN A 199 -3.22 0.81 -4.77
N ILE A 200 -3.96 -0.23 -5.13
CA ILE A 200 -5.39 -0.37 -4.80
C ILE A 200 -5.65 -0.41 -3.30
N GLY A 201 -4.87 -1.19 -2.55
CA GLY A 201 -5.10 -1.34 -1.12
C GLY A 201 -4.89 -0.05 -0.34
N LYS A 202 -3.86 0.73 -0.71
CA LYS A 202 -3.63 2.06 -0.13
C LYS A 202 -4.75 3.02 -0.54
N ALA A 203 -5.13 3.04 -1.82
CA ALA A 203 -6.21 3.89 -2.31
C ALA A 203 -7.56 3.58 -1.65
N ALA A 204 -7.88 2.29 -1.48
CA ALA A 204 -9.10 1.84 -0.79
C ALA A 204 -9.11 2.25 0.69
N MET A 205 -7.96 2.14 1.36
CA MET A 205 -7.80 2.57 2.76
C MET A 205 -8.04 4.08 2.89
N LEU A 206 -7.45 4.89 2.02
CA LEU A 206 -7.66 6.34 2.00
C LEU A 206 -9.12 6.70 1.74
N ALA A 207 -9.76 6.03 0.79
CA ALA A 207 -11.16 6.25 0.46
C ALA A 207 -12.12 5.97 1.64
N GLY A 208 -11.80 5.00 2.48
CA GLY A 208 -12.56 4.65 3.69
C GLY A 208 -12.17 5.44 4.95
N SER A 209 -11.10 6.24 4.90
CA SER A 209 -10.60 6.96 6.07
C SER A 209 -11.34 8.29 6.27
N GLU A 210 -12.09 8.41 7.38
CA GLU A 210 -12.68 9.69 7.80
C GLU A 210 -11.59 10.70 8.13
N HIS A 211 -10.55 10.28 8.82
CA HIS A 211 -9.42 11.12 9.19
C HIS A 211 -8.68 11.72 7.98
N PHE A 212 -8.47 10.95 6.92
CA PHE A 212 -7.90 11.48 5.67
C PHE A 212 -8.80 12.54 5.03
N ASN A 213 -10.13 12.35 5.09
CA ASN A 213 -11.07 13.35 4.58
C ASN A 213 -10.99 14.65 5.41
N GLU A 214 -10.88 14.56 6.74
CA GLU A 214 -10.70 15.73 7.62
C GLU A 214 -9.42 16.51 7.27
N ILE A 215 -8.30 15.81 7.09
CA ILE A 215 -7.03 16.41 6.67
C ILE A 215 -7.18 17.13 5.32
N LYS A 216 -7.81 16.46 4.35
CA LYS A 216 -8.08 17.03 3.02
C LYS A 216 -8.94 18.28 3.11
N ASP A 217 -10.04 18.22 3.85
CA ASP A 217 -11.00 19.34 3.95
C ASP A 217 -10.38 20.55 4.67
N GLU A 218 -9.54 20.33 5.69
CA GLU A 218 -8.81 21.43 6.35
C GLU A 218 -7.75 22.04 5.41
N ALA A 219 -7.01 21.22 4.66
CA ALA A 219 -6.01 21.70 3.71
C ALA A 219 -6.67 22.53 2.58
N VAL A 220 -7.77 22.05 2.03
CA VAL A 220 -8.53 22.79 1.00
C VAL A 220 -9.10 24.08 1.57
N ARG A 221 -9.63 24.05 2.79
CA ARG A 221 -10.12 25.26 3.49
C ARG A 221 -9.01 26.31 3.65
N LEU A 222 -7.82 25.89 4.07
CA LEU A 222 -6.67 26.77 4.17
C LEU A 222 -6.36 27.42 2.81
N LEU A 223 -6.24 26.61 1.75
CA LEU A 223 -5.90 27.08 0.41
C LEU A 223 -6.90 28.10 -0.16
N LYS A 224 -8.19 27.92 0.13
CA LYS A 224 -9.26 28.85 -0.30
C LYS A 224 -9.17 30.22 0.37
N ASN A 225 -8.68 30.25 1.62
CA ASN A 225 -8.75 31.46 2.43
C ASN A 225 -7.38 32.14 2.64
N ILE A 226 -6.27 31.51 2.30
CA ILE A 226 -4.92 31.97 2.65
C ILE A 226 -4.61 33.37 2.13
N ASP A 227 -5.15 33.76 0.99
CA ASP A 227 -4.94 35.06 0.37
C ASP A 227 -5.51 36.22 1.21
N THR A 228 -6.57 35.95 1.95
CA THR A 228 -7.30 36.95 2.77
C THR A 228 -6.90 36.92 4.25
N MET A 229 -6.15 35.89 4.68
CA MET A 229 -5.73 35.72 6.07
C MET A 229 -4.75 36.83 6.49
N GLU A 230 -4.92 37.37 7.70
CA GLU A 230 -3.91 38.21 8.34
C GLU A 230 -2.84 37.38 9.04
N LEU A 231 -1.79 38.00 9.57
CA LEU A 231 -0.71 37.29 10.28
C LEU A 231 -1.23 36.49 11.48
N GLY A 232 -2.20 37.04 12.19
CA GLY A 232 -2.86 36.35 13.32
C GLY A 232 -3.58 35.08 12.90
N ASP A 233 -4.27 35.13 11.75
CA ASP A 233 -5.00 33.98 11.18
C ASP A 233 -4.05 32.87 10.75
N LEU A 234 -2.86 33.23 10.23
CA LEU A 234 -1.83 32.25 9.85
C LEU A 234 -1.31 31.50 11.08
N VAL A 235 -1.08 32.18 12.19
CA VAL A 235 -0.65 31.55 13.44
C VAL A 235 -1.73 30.60 13.96
N GLU A 236 -3.00 31.00 13.87
CA GLU A 236 -4.10 30.09 14.24
C GLU A 236 -4.23 28.91 13.29
N ALA A 237 -3.99 29.11 11.99
CA ALA A 237 -3.94 28.02 11.02
C ALA A 237 -2.84 27.01 11.37
N VAL A 238 -1.63 27.46 11.73
CA VAL A 238 -0.54 26.58 12.17
C VAL A 238 -0.95 25.75 13.40
N LYS A 239 -1.65 26.35 14.37
CA LYS A 239 -2.19 25.63 15.53
C LYS A 239 -3.20 24.54 15.12
N ARG A 240 -4.11 24.82 14.18
CA ARG A 240 -5.03 23.79 13.66
C ARG A 240 -4.30 22.68 12.94
N ILE A 241 -3.32 23.00 12.10
CA ILE A 241 -2.50 22.02 11.36
C ILE A 241 -1.68 21.15 12.33
N SER A 242 -1.31 21.69 13.50
CA SER A 242 -0.56 20.90 14.49
C SER A 242 -1.33 19.70 15.04
N ALA A 243 -2.65 19.68 14.92
CA ALA A 243 -3.47 18.50 15.23
C ALA A 243 -3.16 17.30 14.30
N TYR A 244 -2.66 17.58 13.10
CA TYR A 244 -2.29 16.57 12.10
C TYR A 244 -0.76 16.36 12.01
N LYS A 245 -0.04 16.62 13.09
CA LYS A 245 1.44 16.57 13.10
C LYS A 245 2.00 15.20 12.75
N ILE A 246 1.28 14.12 13.07
CA ILE A 246 1.68 12.75 12.75
C ILE A 246 1.54 12.50 11.24
N GLU A 247 0.46 12.97 10.64
CA GLU A 247 0.13 12.83 9.22
C GLU A 247 0.51 14.07 8.40
N ILE A 248 1.43 14.88 8.90
CA ILE A 248 1.80 16.15 8.25
C ILE A 248 2.31 15.96 6.82
N THR A 249 2.90 14.81 6.52
CA THR A 249 3.32 14.47 5.16
C THR A 249 2.13 14.41 4.22
N ASP A 250 1.03 13.77 4.63
CA ASP A 250 -0.19 13.66 3.83
C ASP A 250 -0.84 15.06 3.64
N TYR A 251 -0.83 15.88 4.70
CA TYR A 251 -1.29 17.27 4.61
C TYR A 251 -0.51 18.08 3.56
N LEU A 252 0.83 18.02 3.60
CA LEU A 252 1.69 18.72 2.63
C LEU A 252 1.56 18.13 1.21
N ASP A 253 1.31 16.83 1.07
CA ASP A 253 1.03 16.20 -0.22
C ASP A 253 -0.27 16.73 -0.83
N ILE A 254 -1.31 16.98 -0.02
CA ILE A 254 -2.55 17.62 -0.49
C ILE A 254 -2.26 19.01 -1.06
N LEU A 255 -1.53 19.85 -0.31
CA LEU A 255 -1.15 21.19 -0.79
C LEU A 255 -0.36 21.12 -2.09
N MET A 256 0.57 20.17 -2.21
CA MET A 256 1.40 19.98 -3.40
C MET A 256 0.57 19.57 -4.62
N ILE A 257 -0.35 18.62 -4.47
CA ILE A 257 -1.23 18.16 -5.55
C ILE A 257 -2.15 19.31 -5.99
N TRP A 258 -2.65 20.10 -5.04
CA TRP A 258 -3.49 21.24 -5.35
C TRP A 258 -2.73 22.32 -6.16
N TYR A 259 -1.48 22.67 -5.80
CA TYR A 259 -0.66 23.61 -6.59
C TYR A 259 -0.21 23.02 -7.93
N ARG A 260 -0.01 21.70 -8.02
CA ARG A 260 0.16 21.03 -9.31
C ARG A 260 -1.06 21.25 -10.21
N ASP A 261 -2.26 21.15 -9.66
CA ASP A 261 -3.50 21.37 -10.42
C ASP A 261 -3.63 22.84 -10.84
N VAL A 262 -3.24 23.80 -9.99
CA VAL A 262 -3.14 25.22 -10.35
C VAL A 262 -2.19 25.42 -11.53
N LEU A 263 -1.01 24.80 -11.51
CA LEU A 263 -0.03 24.87 -12.59
C LEU A 263 -0.56 24.23 -13.89
N ILE A 264 -1.16 23.07 -13.82
CA ILE A 264 -1.75 22.35 -14.97
C ILE A 264 -2.87 23.21 -15.59
N TYR A 265 -3.77 23.73 -14.76
CA TYR A 265 -4.85 24.57 -15.26
C TYR A 265 -4.30 25.85 -15.91
N LYS A 266 -3.33 26.51 -15.27
CA LYS A 266 -2.68 27.71 -15.81
C LYS A 266 -2.04 27.46 -17.18
N ALA A 267 -1.41 26.30 -17.37
CA ALA A 267 -0.70 25.93 -18.59
C ALA A 267 -1.63 25.43 -19.70
N THR A 268 -2.70 24.71 -19.36
CA THR A 268 -3.49 23.96 -20.34
C THR A 268 -4.94 24.38 -20.46
N MET A 269 -5.49 25.10 -19.48
CA MET A 269 -6.93 25.40 -19.31
C MET A 269 -7.83 24.16 -19.35
N ASN A 270 -7.27 22.96 -19.13
CA ASN A 270 -7.99 21.69 -19.22
C ASN A 270 -8.36 21.22 -17.82
N ILE A 271 -9.68 21.10 -17.57
CA ILE A 271 -10.25 20.65 -16.29
C ILE A 271 -10.12 19.14 -16.10
N ASP A 272 -10.18 18.37 -17.18
CA ASP A 272 -10.15 16.89 -17.12
C ASP A 272 -8.82 16.31 -16.59
N ARG A 273 -7.78 17.15 -16.47
CA ARG A 273 -6.47 16.78 -15.94
C ARG A 273 -6.29 17.10 -14.45
N LEU A 274 -7.28 17.74 -13.84
CA LEU A 274 -7.24 18.15 -12.45
C LEU A 274 -7.67 16.99 -11.54
N ILE A 275 -6.93 16.83 -10.45
CA ILE A 275 -7.27 15.88 -9.39
C ILE A 275 -8.37 16.46 -8.50
N PHE A 276 -8.25 17.75 -8.16
CA PHE A 276 -9.24 18.49 -7.39
C PHE A 276 -10.25 19.20 -8.32
N SER A 277 -10.89 18.45 -9.22
CA SER A 277 -11.83 19.02 -10.21
C SER A 277 -13.03 19.74 -9.58
N GLU A 278 -13.46 19.34 -8.38
CA GLU A 278 -14.51 20.03 -7.61
C GLU A 278 -14.10 21.44 -7.14
N GLU A 279 -12.80 21.68 -7.02
CA GLU A 279 -12.25 22.94 -6.56
C GLU A 279 -11.86 23.89 -7.71
N ILE A 280 -12.42 23.66 -8.91
CA ILE A 280 -12.06 24.37 -10.14
C ILE A 280 -12.14 25.90 -10.03
N ASP A 281 -13.12 26.43 -9.32
CA ASP A 281 -13.26 27.89 -9.19
C ASP A 281 -12.14 28.49 -8.38
N SER A 282 -11.75 27.86 -7.27
CA SER A 282 -10.63 28.27 -6.43
C SER A 282 -9.28 28.10 -7.16
N ILE A 283 -9.11 26.99 -7.89
CA ILE A 283 -7.93 26.71 -8.72
C ILE A 283 -7.80 27.77 -9.83
N ARG A 284 -8.91 28.13 -10.49
CA ARG A 284 -8.95 29.16 -11.54
C ARG A 284 -8.57 30.54 -10.99
N GLU A 285 -9.10 30.91 -9.83
CA GLU A 285 -8.74 32.19 -9.18
C GLU A 285 -7.25 32.23 -8.84
N ARG A 286 -6.73 31.16 -8.22
CA ARG A 286 -5.33 31.06 -7.87
C ARG A 286 -4.43 31.08 -9.10
N ALA A 287 -4.79 30.36 -10.16
CA ALA A 287 -4.04 30.36 -11.42
C ALA A 287 -3.97 31.74 -12.11
N LYS A 288 -4.99 32.60 -11.92
CA LYS A 288 -4.98 33.97 -12.41
C LYS A 288 -4.04 34.90 -11.60
N LYS A 289 -4.03 34.71 -10.28
CA LYS A 289 -3.25 35.55 -9.34
C LYS A 289 -1.78 35.20 -9.34
N SER A 290 -1.42 33.94 -9.25
CA SER A 290 -0.03 33.48 -9.10
C SER A 290 0.68 33.49 -10.47
N SER A 291 1.94 33.90 -10.48
CA SER A 291 2.85 33.75 -11.64
C SER A 291 3.34 32.27 -11.71
N TYR A 292 3.97 31.88 -12.84
CA TYR A 292 4.64 30.59 -12.93
C TYR A 292 5.77 30.46 -11.91
N GLU A 293 6.57 31.51 -11.76
CA GLU A 293 7.67 31.61 -10.78
C GLU A 293 7.15 31.51 -9.34
N GLY A 294 6.01 32.17 -9.05
CA GLY A 294 5.37 32.08 -7.72
C GLY A 294 4.90 30.64 -7.41
N ILE A 295 4.28 29.96 -8.38
CA ILE A 295 3.87 28.56 -8.20
C ILE A 295 5.09 27.65 -7.98
N GLU A 296 6.17 27.84 -8.75
CA GLU A 296 7.43 27.12 -8.59
C GLU A 296 8.02 27.34 -7.19
N THR A 297 8.06 28.59 -6.73
CA THR A 297 8.52 28.96 -5.38
C THR A 297 7.71 28.23 -4.29
N ILE A 298 6.39 28.16 -4.45
CA ILE A 298 5.52 27.45 -3.50
C ILE A 298 5.81 25.95 -3.50
N LEU A 299 5.94 25.32 -4.68
CA LEU A 299 6.24 23.88 -4.78
C LEU A 299 7.60 23.55 -4.15
N GLU A 300 8.62 24.38 -4.38
CA GLU A 300 9.91 24.23 -3.71
C GLU A 300 9.82 24.42 -2.19
N ALA A 301 9.03 25.41 -1.72
CA ALA A 301 8.83 25.63 -0.29
C ALA A 301 8.15 24.41 0.39
N LEU A 302 7.19 23.78 -0.29
CA LEU A 302 6.53 22.54 0.18
C LEU A 302 7.54 21.39 0.32
N GLU A 303 8.40 21.16 -0.67
CA GLU A 303 9.45 20.14 -0.59
C GLU A 303 10.48 20.45 0.52
N LYS A 304 10.90 21.71 0.65
CA LYS A 304 11.79 22.16 1.73
C LYS A 304 11.14 21.97 3.11
N ALA A 305 9.83 22.24 3.24
CA ALA A 305 9.10 22.00 4.49
C ALA A 305 9.08 20.52 4.86
N LYS A 306 8.78 19.61 3.92
CA LYS A 306 8.84 18.16 4.13
C LYS A 306 10.23 17.70 4.62
N ALA A 307 11.29 18.18 3.95
CA ALA A 307 12.66 17.82 4.32
C ALA A 307 13.03 18.31 5.73
N ARG A 308 12.64 19.56 6.09
CA ARG A 308 12.88 20.12 7.43
C ARG A 308 12.13 19.39 8.53
N LEU A 309 10.86 19.04 8.30
CA LEU A 309 10.06 18.30 9.27
C LEU A 309 10.60 16.87 9.48
N ARG A 310 11.06 16.19 8.43
CA ARG A 310 11.78 14.90 8.55
C ARG A 310 13.08 15.01 9.33
N ALA A 311 13.75 16.17 9.26
CA ALA A 311 14.95 16.47 10.04
C ALA A 311 14.65 16.98 11.47
N ASN A 312 13.39 16.87 11.95
CA ASN A 312 12.92 17.32 13.25
C ASN A 312 13.16 18.82 13.54
N VAL A 313 13.13 19.68 12.53
CA VAL A 313 13.12 21.13 12.72
C VAL A 313 11.79 21.54 13.37
N ASN A 314 11.80 22.65 14.10
CA ASN A 314 10.63 23.16 14.81
C ASN A 314 9.42 23.28 13.87
N PHE A 315 8.33 22.61 14.22
CA PHE A 315 7.13 22.48 13.41
C PHE A 315 6.48 23.83 13.09
N ASP A 316 6.27 24.65 14.13
CA ASP A 316 5.54 25.92 13.99
C ASP A 316 6.32 26.86 13.05
N LEU A 317 7.65 26.98 13.24
CA LEU A 317 8.49 27.80 12.40
C LEU A 317 8.49 27.34 10.93
N VAL A 318 8.53 26.03 10.68
CA VAL A 318 8.51 25.47 9.32
C VAL A 318 7.17 25.78 8.65
N MET A 319 6.05 25.61 9.37
CA MET A 319 4.72 25.84 8.82
C MET A 319 4.43 27.34 8.63
N GLU A 320 4.85 28.20 9.56
CA GLU A 320 4.72 29.65 9.41
C GLU A 320 5.44 30.15 8.18
N LEU A 321 6.71 29.75 7.98
CA LEU A 321 7.47 30.11 6.78
C LEU A 321 6.82 29.61 5.50
N LEU A 322 6.28 28.40 5.52
CA LEU A 322 5.57 27.83 4.37
C LEU A 322 4.31 28.64 4.04
N LEU A 323 3.47 28.90 5.04
CA LEU A 323 2.21 29.62 4.83
C LEU A 323 2.45 31.08 4.37
N LEU A 324 3.48 31.74 4.89
CA LEU A 324 3.91 33.06 4.41
C LEU A 324 4.32 33.00 2.95
N THR A 325 5.16 32.02 2.57
CA THR A 325 5.58 31.83 1.17
C THR A 325 4.38 31.61 0.25
N ILE A 326 3.40 30.81 0.69
CA ILE A 326 2.18 30.55 -0.09
C ILE A 326 1.35 31.81 -0.25
N LYS A 327 1.25 32.63 0.79
CA LYS A 327 0.46 33.86 0.77
C LYS A 327 1.06 34.95 -0.12
N GLU A 328 2.40 35.05 -0.17
CA GLU A 328 3.12 36.09 -0.91
C GLU A 328 3.21 35.82 -2.42
N ASN A 329 2.97 34.58 -2.86
CA ASN A 329 3.12 34.14 -4.26
C ASN A 329 1.80 33.62 -4.85
#